data_9a89df2bfeaf1e3934f456dce9af2ae1
#
_entry.id   9a89df2bfeaf1e3934f456dce9af2ae1
#
_cell.length_a   1.000
_cell.length_b   1.000
_cell.length_c   1.000
_cell.angle_alpha   90.00
_cell.angle_beta   90.00
_cell.angle_gamma   90.00
#
_symmetry.space_group_name_H-M   'P 1'
#
loop_
_entity.id
_entity.type
_entity.pdbx_description
1 polymer ?
#
loop_
_entity_poly.entity_id
_entity_poly.type
_entity_poly.pdbx_seq_one_letter_code
_entity_poly.pdbx_strand_id
1 'polypeptide(L)'
;MAEPSRRLFLGAGAALLLAGCAAQPPGGALPGTPDSRTAPRAGGATVSSLLNQSPFHIAHRGSGDNWPEHTMAAYQGAVDAGAPAIEVSVCATRDGVLVCHHDTNTLRMTGADLEIADSDYGRITVLKNDARSWLGPGARLEPIPRLEDVLDRFAGNQVIFIEDKQGTNTQALLGLMDKYPDANEHFVWKQTAGAPGYEAAASRGYRTWGYFIDNSNNQFKALAPKFDLLGIYHGATDEEIKALVAFGKPVICWEIHTRWMRDRVLGLGVRGLMCSNYPYVAGDEASAARDAFATGVRSAGDLPWVLGLKYQPEILPREKTVRLAHDSTSGYLLGSMGPLTSGDQEIQLEIRWPELPPGRHAGAGLAFGMPDDSPYRAGIPGTVGGYHVLLRASGAVEVYRRNVTRGEEATADELIGSFATEPVASGTWTGLSVSMDSQGLTVKRRGGAEAWSASIPDTAYRGGYLGLLKSYPDPVAVDFRSVTAGSATA
;
A
#
# COMPACT_ATOMS: atom_id res chain seq x y z
N MET A 1 12.25 40.19 -13.44
CA MET A 1 11.96 40.83 -14.73
C MET A 1 11.78 39.73 -15.78
N ALA A 2 10.69 39.82 -16.51
CA ALA A 2 10.29 39.06 -17.71
C ALA A 2 9.70 37.65 -17.54
N GLU A 3 8.36 37.59 -17.52
CA GLU A 3 7.58 36.47 -18.06
C GLU A 3 7.73 36.35 -19.59
N PRO A 4 7.40 35.19 -20.16
CA PRO A 4 6.52 35.22 -21.32
C PRO A 4 5.37 34.23 -21.30
N SER A 5 4.19 34.73 -21.34
CA SER A 5 3.17 34.71 -22.43
C SER A 5 2.60 33.34 -22.85
N ARG A 6 1.29 33.24 -22.54
CA ARG A 6 0.27 32.31 -23.07
C ARG A 6 0.24 32.28 -24.60
N ARG A 7 0.02 31.12 -25.20
CA ARG A 7 -0.62 30.98 -26.50
C ARG A 7 -1.81 30.03 -26.44
N LEU A 8 -2.97 30.63 -26.71
CA LEU A 8 -4.22 29.96 -27.08
C LEU A 8 -4.05 29.26 -28.42
N PHE A 9 -4.64 28.08 -28.57
CA PHE A 9 -5.09 27.57 -29.87
C PHE A 9 -6.56 27.15 -29.79
N LEU A 10 -7.37 27.91 -30.49
CA LEU A 10 -8.76 27.59 -30.86
C LEU A 10 -8.73 26.73 -32.13
N GLY A 11 -9.50 25.69 -32.19
CA GLY A 11 -9.79 24.91 -33.39
C GLY A 11 -11.20 24.32 -33.30
N ALA A 12 -12.08 24.86 -34.14
CA ALA A 12 -13.50 24.55 -34.21
C ALA A 12 -13.82 23.40 -35.19
N GLY A 13 -15.02 22.80 -35.02
CA GLY A 13 -15.82 22.10 -36.03
C GLY A 13 -15.92 20.60 -35.87
N ALA A 14 -17.03 19.94 -35.86
CA ALA A 14 -18.30 20.05 -36.51
C ALA A 14 -19.26 19.00 -35.88
N ALA A 15 -20.50 19.37 -35.77
CA ALA A 15 -21.61 18.53 -35.35
C ALA A 15 -22.08 17.57 -36.44
N LEU A 16 -22.51 16.38 -36.08
CA LEU A 16 -23.42 15.56 -36.87
C LEU A 16 -24.48 14.94 -35.92
N LEU A 17 -25.69 15.46 -36.12
CA LEU A 17 -26.93 14.94 -35.53
C LEU A 17 -27.39 13.73 -36.33
N LEU A 18 -27.74 12.65 -35.60
CA LEU A 18 -28.71 11.68 -36.11
C LEU A 18 -29.68 11.32 -34.98
N ALA A 19 -30.91 11.71 -35.20
CA ALA A 19 -32.05 11.42 -34.37
C ALA A 19 -32.54 9.99 -34.59
N GLY A 20 -32.82 9.28 -33.50
CA GLY A 20 -33.54 8.04 -33.50
C GLY A 20 -34.52 8.04 -32.33
N CYS A 21 -35.81 8.31 -32.61
CA CYS A 21 -36.92 8.19 -31.67
C CYS A 21 -37.20 6.73 -31.38
N ALA A 22 -37.18 6.34 -30.09
CA ALA A 22 -37.91 5.16 -29.63
C ALA A 22 -38.76 5.56 -28.43
N ALA A 23 -40.07 5.30 -28.53
CA ALA A 23 -41.09 5.67 -27.57
C ALA A 23 -40.97 4.88 -26.26
N GLN A 24 -41.11 5.57 -25.11
CA GLN A 24 -41.32 4.96 -23.80
C GLN A 24 -42.80 4.65 -23.56
N PRO A 25 -43.14 3.51 -22.91
CA PRO A 25 -44.45 3.29 -22.37
C PRO A 25 -44.65 4.01 -21.01
N PRO A 26 -45.91 4.29 -20.60
CA PRO A 26 -46.23 5.14 -19.46
C PRO A 26 -45.93 4.46 -18.11
N GLY A 27 -45.47 5.29 -17.17
CA GLY A 27 -45.06 4.87 -15.84
C GLY A 27 -46.14 4.24 -15.00
N GLY A 28 -45.82 3.08 -14.48
CA GLY A 28 -46.47 2.51 -13.30
C GLY A 28 -45.65 2.90 -12.07
N ALA A 29 -46.32 3.52 -11.08
CA ALA A 29 -45.75 3.76 -9.76
C ALA A 29 -45.35 2.43 -9.12
N LEU A 30 -44.09 2.26 -8.80
CA LEU A 30 -43.62 1.13 -7.99
C LEU A 30 -44.09 1.33 -6.55
N PRO A 31 -44.62 0.29 -5.88
CA PRO A 31 -44.96 0.35 -4.47
C PRO A 31 -43.70 0.57 -3.66
N GLY A 32 -43.78 1.42 -2.63
CA GLY A 32 -42.68 1.73 -1.73
C GLY A 32 -42.02 0.46 -1.19
N THR A 33 -40.73 0.32 -1.43
CA THR A 33 -39.93 -0.71 -0.79
C THR A 33 -39.97 -0.52 0.73
N PRO A 34 -40.23 -1.58 1.50
CA PRO A 34 -40.11 -1.50 2.93
C PRO A 34 -38.63 -1.17 3.31
N ASP A 35 -38.46 -0.40 4.36
CA ASP A 35 -37.20 -0.02 4.99
C ASP A 35 -36.44 -1.28 5.45
N SER A 36 -35.88 -2.03 4.52
CA SER A 36 -35.09 -3.25 4.76
C SER A 36 -33.65 -2.87 5.06
N ARG A 37 -33.44 -2.19 6.18
CA ARG A 37 -32.13 -2.18 6.82
C ARG A 37 -31.90 -3.61 7.26
N THR A 38 -30.96 -4.27 6.60
CA THR A 38 -30.71 -5.70 6.73
C THR A 38 -30.49 -6.07 8.19
N ALA A 39 -31.33 -6.98 8.70
CA ALA A 39 -31.04 -7.63 9.97
C ALA A 39 -29.62 -8.25 9.90
N PRO A 40 -28.84 -8.23 11.00
CA PRO A 40 -27.51 -8.83 11.03
C PRO A 40 -27.60 -10.27 10.51
N ARG A 41 -26.77 -10.62 9.53
CA ARG A 41 -26.61 -12.02 9.14
C ARG A 41 -25.97 -12.74 10.34
N ALA A 42 -26.57 -13.82 10.80
CA ALA A 42 -25.99 -14.65 11.85
C ALA A 42 -24.56 -15.05 11.45
N GLY A 43 -23.54 -14.53 12.18
CA GLY A 43 -22.13 -14.80 11.95
C GLY A 43 -21.28 -13.61 11.45
N GLY A 44 -21.82 -12.38 11.36
CA GLY A 44 -21.04 -11.18 11.04
C GLY A 44 -20.01 -10.83 12.15
N ALA A 45 -18.94 -10.12 11.79
CA ALA A 45 -17.95 -9.65 12.73
C ALA A 45 -18.57 -8.59 13.68
N THR A 46 -18.35 -8.75 14.98
CA THR A 46 -18.75 -7.78 16.00
C THR A 46 -17.52 -7.14 16.64
N VAL A 47 -17.69 -5.96 17.26
CA VAL A 47 -16.62 -5.31 18.04
C VAL A 47 -16.07 -6.25 19.10
N SER A 48 -16.96 -6.94 19.82
CA SER A 48 -16.56 -7.92 20.84
C SER A 48 -15.77 -9.08 20.25
N SER A 49 -16.20 -9.65 19.12
CA SER A 49 -15.49 -10.75 18.45
C SER A 49 -14.15 -10.30 17.87
N LEU A 50 -14.06 -9.08 17.32
CA LEU A 50 -12.83 -8.51 16.80
C LEU A 50 -11.79 -8.31 17.92
N LEU A 51 -12.18 -7.68 19.02
CA LEU A 51 -11.26 -7.35 20.12
C LEU A 51 -10.80 -8.58 20.92
N ASN A 52 -11.48 -9.72 20.80
CA ASN A 52 -11.04 -10.99 21.36
C ASN A 52 -9.93 -11.67 20.54
N GLN A 53 -9.70 -11.24 19.31
CA GLN A 53 -8.58 -11.71 18.48
C GLN A 53 -7.26 -11.03 18.92
N SER A 54 -6.14 -11.73 18.74
CA SER A 54 -4.81 -11.16 18.95
C SER A 54 -3.81 -11.84 17.99
N PRO A 55 -3.32 -11.13 16.97
CA PRO A 55 -3.71 -9.78 16.59
C PRO A 55 -5.09 -9.70 15.94
N PHE A 56 -5.66 -8.48 15.90
CA PHE A 56 -6.79 -8.16 15.04
C PHE A 56 -6.42 -7.12 13.98
N HIS A 57 -7.09 -7.18 12.84
CA HIS A 57 -6.75 -6.39 11.67
C HIS A 57 -7.91 -5.48 11.24
N ILE A 58 -7.57 -4.28 10.77
CA ILE A 58 -8.49 -3.28 10.26
C ILE A 58 -7.96 -2.81 8.92
N ALA A 59 -8.77 -2.82 7.87
CA ALA A 59 -8.37 -2.31 6.57
C ALA A 59 -8.41 -0.77 6.56
N HIS A 60 -7.22 -0.13 6.61
CA HIS A 60 -7.06 1.32 6.64
C HIS A 60 -7.54 1.94 5.33
N ARG A 61 -8.58 2.80 5.42
CA ARG A 61 -9.23 3.41 4.26
C ARG A 61 -9.71 2.40 3.20
N GLY A 62 -10.04 1.16 3.64
CA GLY A 62 -10.35 0.07 2.73
C GLY A 62 -9.14 -0.59 2.08
N SER A 63 -7.94 -0.49 2.71
CA SER A 63 -6.65 -0.99 2.19
C SER A 63 -6.12 -0.17 1.01
N GLY A 64 -5.79 1.10 1.29
CA GLY A 64 -5.41 2.12 0.29
C GLY A 64 -4.19 1.80 -0.57
N ASP A 65 -3.32 0.87 -0.17
CA ASP A 65 -2.21 0.38 -0.99
C ASP A 65 -2.68 -0.52 -2.15
N ASN A 66 -3.93 -1.03 -2.10
CA ASN A 66 -4.45 -1.98 -3.08
C ASN A 66 -5.60 -1.42 -3.93
N TRP A 67 -6.33 -0.45 -3.39
CA TRP A 67 -7.50 0.17 -4.04
C TRP A 67 -7.52 1.68 -3.79
N PRO A 68 -8.24 2.46 -4.61
CA PRO A 68 -8.44 3.88 -4.32
C PRO A 68 -9.11 4.04 -2.94
N GLU A 69 -8.43 4.72 -2.03
CA GLU A 69 -8.85 4.85 -0.63
C GLU A 69 -10.27 5.41 -0.48
N HIS A 70 -10.99 4.98 0.55
CA HIS A 70 -12.33 5.44 0.91
C HIS A 70 -13.37 5.32 -0.22
N THR A 71 -13.29 4.27 -1.05
CA THR A 71 -14.28 3.97 -2.09
C THR A 71 -15.03 2.67 -1.80
N MET A 72 -16.19 2.49 -2.42
CA MET A 72 -16.93 1.22 -2.32
C MET A 72 -16.09 0.04 -2.83
N ALA A 73 -15.27 0.25 -3.86
CA ALA A 73 -14.37 -0.76 -4.39
C ALA A 73 -13.28 -1.15 -3.39
N ALA A 74 -12.72 -0.17 -2.65
CA ALA A 74 -11.73 -0.42 -1.61
C ALA A 74 -12.32 -1.22 -0.43
N TYR A 75 -13.47 -0.81 0.06
CA TYR A 75 -14.14 -1.52 1.16
C TYR A 75 -14.55 -2.94 0.75
N GLN A 76 -15.14 -3.11 -0.43
CA GLN A 76 -15.52 -4.43 -0.93
C GLN A 76 -14.29 -5.31 -1.16
N GLY A 77 -13.23 -4.77 -1.77
CA GLY A 77 -11.98 -5.49 -1.99
C GLY A 77 -11.33 -5.98 -0.68
N ALA A 78 -11.31 -5.12 0.35
CA ALA A 78 -10.80 -5.50 1.66
C ALA A 78 -11.66 -6.61 2.30
N VAL A 79 -12.98 -6.52 2.22
CA VAL A 79 -13.90 -7.54 2.74
C VAL A 79 -13.76 -8.85 1.97
N ASP A 80 -13.66 -8.81 0.65
CA ASP A 80 -13.45 -9.99 -0.19
C ASP A 80 -12.09 -10.67 0.11
N ALA A 81 -11.10 -9.89 0.55
CA ALA A 81 -9.81 -10.39 1.04
C ALA A 81 -9.88 -10.90 2.49
N GLY A 82 -11.06 -10.89 3.14
CA GLY A 82 -11.27 -11.43 4.48
C GLY A 82 -11.09 -10.43 5.63
N ALA A 83 -11.05 -9.11 5.36
CA ALA A 83 -10.94 -8.12 6.42
C ALA A 83 -12.15 -8.16 7.37
N PRO A 84 -11.96 -8.37 8.68
CA PRO A 84 -13.06 -8.37 9.65
C PRO A 84 -13.54 -6.96 9.99
N ALA A 85 -12.70 -5.96 9.74
CA ALA A 85 -12.99 -4.57 10.02
C ALA A 85 -12.45 -3.65 8.92
N ILE A 86 -13.18 -2.55 8.68
CA ILE A 86 -12.80 -1.48 7.77
C ILE A 86 -12.73 -0.14 8.51
N GLU A 87 -11.92 0.78 8.03
CA GLU A 87 -11.84 2.13 8.57
C GLU A 87 -12.39 3.14 7.57
N VAL A 88 -13.22 4.06 8.07
CA VAL A 88 -13.95 5.06 7.30
C VAL A 88 -13.73 6.45 7.90
N SER A 89 -13.09 7.33 7.14
CA SER A 89 -13.00 8.76 7.44
C SER A 89 -14.15 9.50 6.77
N VAL A 90 -14.75 10.45 7.48
CA VAL A 90 -15.98 11.10 7.06
C VAL A 90 -15.83 12.63 7.07
N CYS A 91 -16.31 13.25 6.00
CA CYS A 91 -16.53 14.69 5.91
C CYS A 91 -18.01 14.98 5.58
N ALA A 92 -18.52 16.10 6.05
CA ALA A 92 -19.85 16.60 5.68
C ALA A 92 -19.73 17.70 4.61
N THR A 93 -20.55 17.64 3.59
CA THR A 93 -20.72 18.69 2.59
C THR A 93 -21.50 19.87 3.19
N ARG A 94 -21.50 21.02 2.50
CA ARG A 94 -22.22 22.23 2.93
C ARG A 94 -23.73 21.97 3.13
N ASP A 95 -24.33 21.14 2.29
CA ASP A 95 -25.74 20.72 2.36
C ASP A 95 -25.97 19.51 3.29
N GLY A 96 -24.96 19.13 4.10
CA GLY A 96 -25.07 18.16 5.19
C GLY A 96 -25.00 16.70 4.78
N VAL A 97 -24.59 16.37 3.56
CA VAL A 97 -24.38 14.98 3.13
C VAL A 97 -23.04 14.48 3.65
N LEU A 98 -23.05 13.36 4.38
CA LEU A 98 -21.83 12.71 4.87
C LEU A 98 -21.20 11.87 3.75
N VAL A 99 -19.93 12.14 3.44
CA VAL A 99 -19.16 11.45 2.40
C VAL A 99 -17.90 10.82 2.99
N CYS A 100 -17.45 9.70 2.39
CA CYS A 100 -16.25 9.01 2.83
C CYS A 100 -15.03 9.63 2.14
N HIS A 101 -14.24 10.38 2.89
CA HIS A 101 -13.03 11.03 2.40
C HIS A 101 -12.09 11.34 3.57
N HIS A 102 -10.77 11.15 3.38
CA HIS A 102 -9.80 11.36 4.45
C HIS A 102 -9.50 12.84 4.68
N ASP A 103 -9.23 13.56 3.62
CA ASP A 103 -8.86 14.98 3.70
C ASP A 103 -10.13 15.84 3.66
N THR A 104 -10.09 17.02 4.26
CA THR A 104 -11.21 17.98 4.18
C THR A 104 -11.33 18.63 2.79
N ASN A 105 -10.26 18.51 1.99
CA ASN A 105 -10.17 18.98 0.60
C ASN A 105 -9.98 17.82 -0.37
N THR A 106 -10.59 17.88 -1.56
CA THR A 106 -10.60 16.78 -2.53
C THR A 106 -9.36 16.70 -3.43
N LEU A 107 -8.45 17.70 -3.40
CA LEU A 107 -7.35 17.88 -4.35
C LEU A 107 -6.46 16.65 -4.50
N ARG A 108 -6.00 16.06 -3.38
CA ARG A 108 -5.05 14.93 -3.40
C ARG A 108 -5.58 13.73 -4.15
N MET A 109 -6.86 13.41 -3.95
CA MET A 109 -7.46 12.19 -4.50
C MET A 109 -8.13 12.41 -5.85
N THR A 110 -8.55 13.63 -6.17
CA THR A 110 -9.37 13.86 -7.39
C THR A 110 -8.73 14.82 -8.39
N GLY A 111 -7.69 15.53 -7.98
CA GLY A 111 -7.11 16.63 -8.77
C GLY A 111 -7.96 17.91 -8.79
N ALA A 112 -9.15 17.90 -8.19
CA ALA A 112 -10.02 19.08 -8.08
C ALA A 112 -9.86 19.70 -6.69
N ASP A 113 -9.58 21.00 -6.64
CA ASP A 113 -9.40 21.76 -5.40
C ASP A 113 -10.75 22.25 -4.86
N LEU A 114 -11.39 21.41 -4.04
CA LEU A 114 -12.67 21.72 -3.39
C LEU A 114 -12.61 21.42 -1.90
N GLU A 115 -12.89 22.43 -1.07
CA GLU A 115 -13.20 22.18 0.33
C GLU A 115 -14.58 21.52 0.43
N ILE A 116 -14.64 20.36 1.09
CA ILE A 116 -15.87 19.56 1.17
C ILE A 116 -16.94 20.31 1.95
N ALA A 117 -16.57 20.94 3.07
CA ALA A 117 -17.51 21.73 3.90
C ALA A 117 -18.12 22.94 3.17
N ASP A 118 -17.44 23.46 2.15
CA ASP A 118 -17.89 24.62 1.37
C ASP A 118 -18.58 24.23 0.06
N SER A 119 -18.69 22.93 -0.22
CA SER A 119 -19.25 22.39 -1.47
C SER A 119 -20.52 21.60 -1.21
N ASP A 120 -21.56 21.81 -2.04
CA ASP A 120 -22.74 20.94 -2.05
C ASP A 120 -22.39 19.55 -2.60
N TYR A 121 -23.12 18.53 -2.16
CA TYR A 121 -22.91 17.14 -2.58
C TYR A 121 -22.95 16.98 -4.11
N GLY A 122 -23.79 17.75 -4.81
CA GLY A 122 -23.84 17.75 -6.27
C GLY A 122 -22.51 18.06 -6.96
N ARG A 123 -21.61 18.83 -6.30
CA ARG A 123 -20.25 19.09 -6.79
C ARG A 123 -19.27 17.97 -6.42
N ILE A 124 -19.47 17.30 -5.32
CA ILE A 124 -18.61 16.23 -4.83
C ILE A 124 -18.88 14.92 -5.57
N THR A 125 -20.15 14.58 -5.81
CA THR A 125 -20.57 13.29 -6.40
C THR A 125 -20.07 13.06 -7.84
N VAL A 126 -19.68 14.13 -8.56
CA VAL A 126 -19.13 14.00 -9.93
C VAL A 126 -17.63 13.75 -9.94
N LEU A 127 -16.96 13.96 -8.79
CA LEU A 127 -15.52 13.71 -8.64
C LEU A 127 -15.24 12.22 -8.51
N LYS A 128 -14.01 11.85 -8.85
CA LYS A 128 -13.55 10.46 -8.72
C LYS A 128 -12.15 10.42 -8.13
N ASN A 129 -11.97 9.53 -7.18
CA ASN A 129 -10.66 9.24 -6.61
C ASN A 129 -9.77 8.58 -7.66
N ASP A 130 -8.57 9.13 -7.83
CA ASP A 130 -7.53 8.69 -8.76
C ASP A 130 -6.31 8.20 -7.98
N ALA A 131 -6.13 6.89 -7.94
CA ALA A 131 -5.00 6.23 -7.29
C ALA A 131 -3.94 5.73 -8.30
N ARG A 132 -4.02 6.12 -9.57
CA ARG A 132 -3.13 5.62 -10.62
C ARG A 132 -1.66 5.99 -10.41
N SER A 133 -1.38 7.05 -9.66
CA SER A 133 -0.02 7.47 -9.32
C SER A 133 0.75 6.44 -8.46
N TRP A 134 0.05 5.61 -7.70
CA TRP A 134 0.69 4.56 -6.89
C TRP A 134 0.20 3.15 -7.19
N LEU A 135 -1.02 2.97 -7.69
CA LEU A 135 -1.53 1.66 -8.09
C LEU A 135 -1.16 1.28 -9.52
N GLY A 136 -0.81 2.26 -10.35
CA GLY A 136 -0.52 2.05 -11.77
C GLY A 136 -1.65 2.48 -12.70
N PRO A 137 -1.36 2.64 -14.01
CA PRO A 137 -2.27 3.24 -14.99
C PRO A 137 -3.55 2.43 -15.25
N GLY A 138 -3.57 1.15 -14.88
CA GLY A 138 -4.74 0.28 -14.99
C GLY A 138 -5.75 0.43 -13.85
N ALA A 139 -5.41 1.17 -12.79
CA ALA A 139 -6.33 1.39 -11.68
C ALA A 139 -7.54 2.22 -12.13
N ARG A 140 -8.72 1.82 -11.67
CA ARG A 140 -9.96 2.51 -12.01
C ARG A 140 -10.12 3.79 -11.21
N LEU A 141 -10.80 4.75 -11.82
CA LEU A 141 -11.29 5.94 -11.13
C LEU A 141 -12.58 5.58 -10.41
N GLU A 142 -12.64 5.81 -9.11
CA GLU A 142 -13.76 5.42 -8.27
C GLU A 142 -14.49 6.64 -7.68
N PRO A 143 -15.82 6.65 -7.61
CA PRO A 143 -16.56 7.77 -7.02
C PRO A 143 -16.31 7.87 -5.52
N ILE A 144 -16.49 9.08 -4.96
CA ILE A 144 -16.55 9.33 -3.52
C ILE A 144 -17.93 8.85 -3.02
N PRO A 145 -18.03 7.81 -2.17
CA PRO A 145 -19.31 7.29 -1.73
C PRO A 145 -19.91 8.16 -0.60
N ARG A 146 -21.24 8.12 -0.50
CA ARG A 146 -21.92 8.58 0.72
C ARG A 146 -21.67 7.60 1.85
N LEU A 147 -21.56 8.12 3.07
CA LEU A 147 -21.40 7.25 4.24
C LEU A 147 -22.59 6.29 4.40
N GLU A 148 -23.80 6.76 4.20
CA GLU A 148 -25.01 5.93 4.32
C GLU A 148 -24.95 4.70 3.39
N ASP A 149 -24.50 4.87 2.13
CA ASP A 149 -24.35 3.75 1.18
C ASP A 149 -23.31 2.72 1.66
N VAL A 150 -22.23 3.18 2.34
CA VAL A 150 -21.21 2.31 2.94
C VAL A 150 -21.79 1.57 4.14
N LEU A 151 -22.51 2.26 5.03
CA LEU A 151 -23.11 1.63 6.20
C LEU A 151 -24.21 0.62 5.80
N ASP A 152 -25.07 0.95 4.84
CA ASP A 152 -26.10 0.03 4.32
C ASP A 152 -25.49 -1.25 3.74
N ARG A 153 -24.28 -1.17 3.19
CA ARG A 153 -23.59 -2.32 2.57
C ARG A 153 -22.88 -3.20 3.59
N PHE A 154 -22.22 -2.60 4.59
CA PHE A 154 -21.24 -3.30 5.43
C PHE A 154 -21.63 -3.40 6.91
N ALA A 155 -22.50 -2.54 7.44
CA ALA A 155 -22.96 -2.66 8.82
C ALA A 155 -23.67 -3.98 9.07
N GLY A 156 -23.49 -4.56 10.26
CA GLY A 156 -24.01 -5.88 10.60
C GLY A 156 -23.17 -7.07 10.11
N ASN A 157 -22.23 -6.86 9.17
CA ASN A 157 -21.33 -7.91 8.69
C ASN A 157 -19.86 -7.61 9.02
N GLN A 158 -19.50 -6.33 9.11
CA GLN A 158 -18.14 -5.85 9.38
C GLN A 158 -18.14 -4.93 10.60
N VAL A 159 -17.01 -4.85 11.28
CA VAL A 159 -16.76 -3.76 12.24
C VAL A 159 -16.27 -2.54 11.46
N ILE A 160 -16.83 -1.38 11.75
CA ILE A 160 -16.52 -0.14 11.04
C ILE A 160 -15.95 0.88 12.05
N PHE A 161 -14.70 1.27 11.85
CA PHE A 161 -14.06 2.36 12.60
C PHE A 161 -14.37 3.67 11.89
N ILE A 162 -15.14 4.57 12.54
CA ILE A 162 -15.64 5.81 11.93
C ILE A 162 -14.98 7.01 12.57
N GLU A 163 -14.48 7.94 11.75
CA GLU A 163 -13.83 9.19 12.17
C GLU A 163 -14.48 10.42 11.53
N ASP A 164 -14.83 11.41 12.36
CA ASP A 164 -15.19 12.77 11.89
C ASP A 164 -13.90 13.56 11.62
N LYS A 165 -13.56 13.74 10.34
CA LYS A 165 -12.33 14.45 9.95
C LYS A 165 -12.40 15.96 10.15
N GLN A 166 -13.60 16.51 10.18
CA GLN A 166 -13.84 17.94 10.38
C GLN A 166 -14.04 18.31 11.87
N GLY A 167 -14.36 17.32 12.73
CA GLY A 167 -14.58 17.50 14.16
C GLY A 167 -15.88 18.24 14.51
N THR A 168 -16.73 18.54 13.54
CA THR A 168 -17.96 19.33 13.68
C THR A 168 -19.23 18.52 13.45
N ASN A 169 -19.12 17.26 13.02
CA ASN A 169 -20.24 16.45 12.57
C ASN A 169 -20.60 15.32 13.55
N THR A 170 -20.04 15.33 14.77
CA THR A 170 -20.20 14.27 15.77
C THR A 170 -21.66 13.86 15.97
N GLN A 171 -22.59 14.81 16.13
CA GLN A 171 -24.00 14.49 16.38
C GLN A 171 -24.70 13.90 15.15
N ALA A 172 -24.37 14.39 13.95
CA ALA A 172 -24.91 13.86 12.70
C ALA A 172 -24.43 12.42 12.45
N LEU A 173 -23.13 12.15 12.69
CA LEU A 173 -22.55 10.82 12.58
C LEU A 173 -23.16 9.85 13.57
N LEU A 174 -23.19 10.19 14.86
CA LEU A 174 -23.76 9.33 15.88
C LEU A 174 -25.26 9.10 15.63
N GLY A 175 -26.00 10.12 15.18
CA GLY A 175 -27.41 9.97 14.83
C GLY A 175 -27.63 9.08 13.59
N LEU A 176 -26.68 8.99 12.67
CA LEU A 176 -26.73 8.04 11.55
C LEU A 176 -26.38 6.63 12.04
N MET A 177 -25.33 6.45 12.83
CA MET A 177 -24.93 5.16 13.38
C MET A 177 -26.04 4.52 14.22
N ASP A 178 -26.73 5.29 15.06
CA ASP A 178 -27.83 4.83 15.93
C ASP A 178 -29.03 4.25 15.14
N LYS A 179 -29.13 4.48 13.84
CA LYS A 179 -30.21 3.94 13.02
C LYS A 179 -30.02 2.46 12.68
N TYR A 180 -28.82 1.92 12.87
CA TYR A 180 -28.49 0.53 12.56
C TYR A 180 -28.73 -0.38 13.77
N PRO A 181 -29.28 -1.61 13.58
CA PRO A 181 -29.42 -2.56 14.66
C PRO A 181 -28.08 -2.89 15.31
N ASP A 182 -28.06 -3.04 16.62
CA ASP A 182 -26.88 -3.41 17.39
C ASP A 182 -25.62 -2.54 17.07
N ALA A 183 -25.85 -1.25 16.83
CA ALA A 183 -24.86 -0.29 16.34
C ALA A 183 -23.55 -0.31 17.14
N ASN A 184 -23.63 -0.45 18.48
CA ASN A 184 -22.47 -0.54 19.37
C ASN A 184 -21.63 -1.82 19.21
N GLU A 185 -22.17 -2.87 18.57
CA GLU A 185 -21.43 -4.09 18.20
C GLU A 185 -20.83 -4.03 16.80
N HIS A 186 -21.13 -2.99 16.02
CA HIS A 186 -20.63 -2.85 14.65
C HIS A 186 -19.79 -1.61 14.41
N PHE A 187 -19.91 -0.59 15.27
CA PHE A 187 -19.19 0.68 15.11
C PHE A 187 -18.22 0.95 16.24
N VAL A 188 -17.05 1.47 15.90
CA VAL A 188 -16.04 2.01 16.82
C VAL A 188 -15.85 3.49 16.48
N TRP A 189 -16.01 4.37 17.47
CA TRP A 189 -15.73 5.78 17.32
C TRP A 189 -14.22 6.02 17.33
N LYS A 190 -13.69 6.54 16.25
CA LYS A 190 -12.27 6.85 16.05
C LYS A 190 -12.05 8.35 16.05
N GLN A 191 -11.04 8.84 16.77
CA GLN A 191 -10.62 10.24 16.73
C GLN A 191 -9.17 10.42 17.19
N THR A 192 -8.58 11.61 16.88
CA THR A 192 -7.37 12.05 17.58
C THR A 192 -7.64 12.16 19.08
N ALA A 193 -6.72 11.72 19.91
CA ALA A 193 -6.93 11.65 21.38
C ALA A 193 -7.28 13.00 22.02
N GLY A 194 -6.83 14.12 21.44
CA GLY A 194 -7.15 15.47 21.90
C GLY A 194 -8.43 16.09 21.32
N ALA A 195 -9.07 15.43 20.32
CA ALA A 195 -10.27 15.98 19.69
C ALA A 195 -11.52 15.84 20.60
N PRO A 196 -12.53 16.71 20.46
CA PRO A 196 -13.82 16.54 21.12
C PRO A 196 -14.63 15.40 20.49
N GLY A 197 -15.66 14.91 21.19
CA GLY A 197 -16.63 13.96 20.63
C GLY A 197 -16.66 12.59 21.29
N TYR A 198 -15.54 12.11 21.86
CA TYR A 198 -15.49 10.79 22.50
C TYR A 198 -16.54 10.58 23.59
N GLU A 199 -16.82 11.63 24.39
CA GLU A 199 -17.81 11.55 25.48
C GLU A 199 -19.22 11.29 24.95
N ALA A 200 -19.57 11.93 23.84
CA ALA A 200 -20.86 11.74 23.18
C ALA A 200 -20.99 10.32 22.60
N ALA A 201 -19.93 9.77 22.04
CA ALA A 201 -19.89 8.39 21.53
C ALA A 201 -19.95 7.37 22.69
N ALA A 202 -19.12 7.57 23.72
CA ALA A 202 -19.07 6.70 24.89
C ALA A 202 -20.41 6.66 25.65
N SER A 203 -21.10 7.81 25.77
CA SER A 203 -22.41 7.89 26.43
C SER A 203 -23.52 7.12 25.69
N ARG A 204 -23.32 6.81 24.39
CA ARG A 204 -24.22 5.98 23.57
C ARG A 204 -23.80 4.51 23.54
N GLY A 205 -22.74 4.12 24.28
CA GLY A 205 -22.26 2.75 24.37
C GLY A 205 -21.28 2.33 23.29
N TYR A 206 -20.84 3.24 22.41
CA TYR A 206 -19.81 2.92 21.42
C TYR A 206 -18.45 2.74 22.08
N ARG A 207 -17.67 1.77 21.61
CA ARG A 207 -16.25 1.69 21.92
C ARG A 207 -15.53 2.86 21.27
N THR A 208 -14.58 3.46 22.01
CA THR A 208 -13.85 4.64 21.58
C THR A 208 -12.37 4.30 21.36
N TRP A 209 -11.84 4.77 20.23
CA TRP A 209 -10.42 4.66 19.90
C TRP A 209 -9.80 6.06 19.77
N GLY A 210 -8.90 6.39 20.70
CA GLY A 210 -8.12 7.62 20.68
C GLY A 210 -6.70 7.35 20.18
N TYR A 211 -6.32 7.96 19.05
CA TYR A 211 -4.97 7.84 18.50
C TYR A 211 -4.13 9.09 18.80
N PHE A 212 -2.85 8.87 19.09
CA PHE A 212 -1.91 9.92 19.48
C PHE A 212 -1.06 10.38 18.29
N ILE A 213 -0.94 11.70 18.13
CA ILE A 213 -0.01 12.37 17.22
C ILE A 213 1.19 12.89 18.01
N ASP A 214 0.94 13.41 19.22
CA ASP A 214 1.98 13.73 20.20
C ASP A 214 2.16 12.51 21.13
N ASN A 215 3.31 11.84 21.01
CA ASN A 215 3.66 10.63 21.76
C ASN A 215 4.33 10.95 23.11
N SER A 216 4.20 12.16 23.62
CA SER A 216 4.76 12.49 24.93
C SER A 216 4.04 11.74 26.07
N ASN A 217 4.81 11.34 27.07
CA ASN A 217 4.27 10.69 28.26
C ASN A 217 3.19 11.53 28.99
N ASN A 218 3.25 12.85 28.85
CA ASN A 218 2.24 13.74 29.42
C ASN A 218 0.90 13.60 28.70
N GLN A 219 0.92 13.54 27.36
CA GLN A 219 -0.28 13.31 26.56
C GLN A 219 -0.87 11.92 26.85
N PHE A 220 -0.02 10.89 26.90
CA PHE A 220 -0.48 9.53 27.24
C PHE A 220 -1.17 9.51 28.60
N LYS A 221 -0.55 10.07 29.66
CA LYS A 221 -1.14 10.11 31.00
C LYS A 221 -2.46 10.88 31.05
N ALA A 222 -2.57 11.97 30.30
CA ALA A 222 -3.75 12.81 30.31
C ALA A 222 -4.93 12.20 29.55
N LEU A 223 -4.67 11.51 28.45
CA LEU A 223 -5.71 11.14 27.48
C LEU A 223 -5.96 9.63 27.37
N ALA A 224 -4.96 8.76 27.56
CA ALA A 224 -5.15 7.31 27.44
C ALA A 224 -6.24 6.74 28.37
N PRO A 225 -6.44 7.24 29.62
CA PRO A 225 -7.53 6.78 30.47
C PRO A 225 -8.93 6.96 29.89
N LYS A 226 -9.12 7.93 28.98
CA LYS A 226 -10.44 8.31 28.43
C LYS A 226 -10.99 7.30 27.41
N PHE A 227 -10.12 6.59 26.69
CA PHE A 227 -10.51 5.74 25.57
C PHE A 227 -10.49 4.26 25.94
N ASP A 228 -11.30 3.45 25.25
CA ASP A 228 -11.27 1.98 25.35
C ASP A 228 -10.06 1.40 24.60
N LEU A 229 -9.73 1.94 23.46
CA LEU A 229 -8.64 1.55 22.57
C LEU A 229 -7.71 2.73 22.37
N LEU A 230 -6.42 2.46 22.29
CA LEU A 230 -5.39 3.47 22.08
C LEU A 230 -4.75 3.28 20.70
N GLY A 231 -4.19 4.35 20.14
CA GLY A 231 -3.59 4.29 18.84
C GLY A 231 -2.25 5.01 18.77
N ILE A 232 -1.29 4.46 18.00
CA ILE A 232 0.02 5.06 17.77
C ILE A 232 0.49 4.81 16.33
N TYR A 233 1.26 5.76 15.78
CA TYR A 233 1.83 5.66 14.44
C TYR A 233 3.02 4.67 14.41
N HIS A 234 3.17 3.91 13.32
CA HIS A 234 4.25 2.91 13.19
C HIS A 234 5.66 3.49 13.23
N GLY A 235 5.81 4.77 12.87
CA GLY A 235 7.10 5.49 12.95
C GLY A 235 7.47 5.97 14.34
N ALA A 236 6.63 5.74 15.36
CA ALA A 236 7.00 5.99 16.74
C ALA A 236 8.15 5.09 17.18
N THR A 237 8.93 5.55 18.16
CA THR A 237 10.03 4.76 18.74
C THR A 237 9.48 3.54 19.49
N ASP A 238 10.33 2.53 19.68
CA ASP A 238 9.95 1.34 20.43
C ASP A 238 9.57 1.68 21.89
N GLU A 239 10.24 2.68 22.48
CA GLU A 239 9.97 3.19 23.82
C GLU A 239 8.61 3.85 23.92
N GLU A 240 8.23 4.67 22.93
CA GLU A 240 6.91 5.31 22.88
C GLU A 240 5.78 4.29 22.72
N ILE A 241 5.97 3.29 21.85
CA ILE A 241 4.98 2.21 21.66
C ILE A 241 4.82 1.42 22.97
N LYS A 242 5.93 1.00 23.60
CA LYS A 242 5.89 0.28 24.89
C LYS A 242 5.26 1.12 26.01
N ALA A 243 5.54 2.42 26.05
CA ALA A 243 4.94 3.33 27.02
C ALA A 243 3.41 3.40 26.89
N LEU A 244 2.90 3.41 25.64
CA LEU A 244 1.45 3.40 25.41
C LEU A 244 0.83 2.02 25.73
N VAL A 245 1.50 0.93 25.37
CA VAL A 245 1.06 -0.46 25.69
C VAL A 245 0.98 -0.68 27.20
N ALA A 246 1.85 -0.05 27.98
CA ALA A 246 1.86 -0.16 29.45
C ALA A 246 0.57 0.34 30.15
N PHE A 247 -0.31 1.06 29.45
CA PHE A 247 -1.64 1.40 29.99
C PHE A 247 -2.59 0.21 30.08
N GLY A 248 -2.22 -0.97 29.54
CA GLY A 248 -3.00 -2.20 29.66
C GLY A 248 -4.27 -2.25 28.80
N LYS A 249 -4.47 -1.29 27.91
CA LYS A 249 -5.55 -1.26 26.93
C LYS A 249 -5.07 -1.76 25.57
N PRO A 250 -5.95 -2.30 24.70
CA PRO A 250 -5.54 -2.67 23.35
C PRO A 250 -5.00 -1.46 22.59
N VAL A 251 -3.78 -1.58 22.07
CA VAL A 251 -3.16 -0.56 21.22
C VAL A 251 -3.29 -0.99 19.77
N ILE A 252 -3.73 -0.05 18.91
CA ILE A 252 -3.81 -0.20 17.46
C ILE A 252 -2.71 0.66 16.82
N CYS A 253 -1.89 0.06 15.97
CA CYS A 253 -0.84 0.76 15.24
C CYS A 253 -1.25 1.02 13.79
N TRP A 254 -1.02 2.23 13.29
CA TRP A 254 -1.24 2.63 11.90
C TRP A 254 0.03 3.29 11.32
N GLU A 255 0.29 3.33 10.06
CA GLU A 255 -0.24 2.54 8.94
C GLU A 255 0.66 1.31 8.75
N ILE A 256 0.09 0.13 8.60
CA ILE A 256 0.91 -1.08 8.43
C ILE A 256 0.90 -1.46 6.95
N HIS A 257 2.08 -1.41 6.32
CA HIS A 257 2.28 -1.67 4.89
C HIS A 257 3.00 -2.99 4.63
N THR A 258 3.83 -3.45 5.58
CA THR A 258 4.70 -4.62 5.41
C THR A 258 4.59 -5.58 6.58
N ARG A 259 5.01 -6.82 6.36
CA ARG A 259 5.05 -7.86 7.40
C ARG A 259 6.09 -7.52 8.47
N TRP A 260 7.22 -6.95 8.09
CA TRP A 260 8.23 -6.49 9.04
C TRP A 260 7.66 -5.42 10.00
N MET A 261 6.90 -4.44 9.50
CA MET A 261 6.23 -3.47 10.37
C MET A 261 5.25 -4.14 11.31
N ARG A 262 4.43 -5.06 10.80
CA ARG A 262 3.51 -5.88 11.61
C ARG A 262 4.24 -6.57 12.73
N ASP A 263 5.27 -7.36 12.39
CA ASP A 263 5.98 -8.21 13.33
C ASP A 263 6.72 -7.39 14.39
N ARG A 264 7.32 -6.24 13.99
CA ARG A 264 7.92 -5.30 14.92
C ARG A 264 6.92 -4.80 15.95
N VAL A 265 5.78 -4.26 15.53
CA VAL A 265 4.83 -3.66 16.49
C VAL A 265 4.12 -4.71 17.35
N LEU A 266 3.86 -5.91 16.80
CA LEU A 266 3.35 -7.05 17.59
C LEU A 266 4.35 -7.46 18.66
N GLY A 267 5.64 -7.52 18.35
CA GLY A 267 6.73 -7.79 19.31
C GLY A 267 6.83 -6.76 20.44
N LEU A 268 6.30 -5.55 20.24
CA LEU A 268 6.23 -4.48 21.24
C LEU A 268 4.93 -4.51 22.08
N GLY A 269 4.01 -5.45 21.80
CA GLY A 269 2.77 -5.62 22.55
C GLY A 269 1.54 -4.94 21.93
N VAL A 270 1.64 -4.42 20.72
CA VAL A 270 0.47 -3.92 19.96
C VAL A 270 -0.45 -5.10 19.64
N ARG A 271 -1.77 -4.88 19.67
CA ARG A 271 -2.77 -5.91 19.43
C ARG A 271 -3.59 -5.68 18.16
N GLY A 272 -3.78 -4.43 17.77
CA GLY A 272 -4.54 -4.06 16.59
C GLY A 272 -3.64 -3.52 15.48
N LEU A 273 -3.89 -3.93 14.25
CA LEU A 273 -3.13 -3.54 13.08
C LEU A 273 -4.06 -2.83 12.09
N MET A 274 -3.83 -1.54 11.85
CA MET A 274 -4.54 -0.79 10.81
C MET A 274 -3.73 -0.86 9.53
N CYS A 275 -4.14 -1.76 8.63
CA CYS A 275 -3.36 -2.21 7.47
C CYS A 275 -3.71 -1.42 6.21
N SER A 276 -2.76 -0.69 5.66
CA SER A 276 -2.89 -0.08 4.34
C SER A 276 -2.73 -1.10 3.21
N ASN A 277 -2.02 -2.21 3.48
CA ASN A 277 -1.85 -3.34 2.57
C ASN A 277 -2.42 -4.62 3.19
N TYR A 278 -3.72 -4.63 3.45
CA TYR A 278 -4.38 -5.71 4.21
C TYR A 278 -4.13 -7.11 3.63
N PRO A 279 -4.36 -7.39 2.31
CA PRO A 279 -4.20 -8.75 1.79
C PRO A 279 -2.79 -9.33 1.99
N TYR A 280 -1.78 -8.46 1.95
CA TYR A 280 -0.38 -8.87 2.14
C TYR A 280 0.00 -9.01 3.61
N VAL A 281 -0.42 -8.05 4.45
CA VAL A 281 -0.02 -7.99 5.87
C VAL A 281 -0.74 -9.06 6.70
N ALA A 282 -1.99 -9.39 6.36
CA ALA A 282 -2.79 -10.33 7.13
C ALA A 282 -2.37 -11.80 6.96
N GLY A 283 -1.63 -12.12 5.90
CA GLY A 283 -1.11 -13.47 5.63
C GLY A 283 0.41 -13.50 5.50
N ASP A 284 0.99 -14.70 5.42
CA ASP A 284 2.44 -14.91 5.27
C ASP A 284 2.82 -15.59 3.94
N GLU A 285 1.83 -15.97 3.14
CA GLU A 285 2.06 -16.72 1.91
C GLU A 285 2.38 -15.80 0.72
N ALA A 286 3.18 -16.30 -0.22
CA ALA A 286 3.35 -15.69 -1.53
C ALA A 286 2.11 -15.95 -2.39
N SER A 287 1.69 -14.96 -3.16
CA SER A 287 0.51 -15.04 -4.01
C SER A 287 0.81 -15.41 -5.46
N ALA A 288 2.04 -15.20 -5.94
CA ALA A 288 2.44 -15.43 -7.33
C ALA A 288 3.89 -15.90 -7.45
N ALA A 289 4.17 -16.64 -8.55
CA ALA A 289 5.53 -17.00 -8.97
C ALA A 289 5.98 -16.19 -10.20
N ARG A 290 5.19 -15.23 -10.66
CA ARG A 290 5.43 -14.41 -11.85
C ARG A 290 4.89 -12.99 -11.63
N ASP A 291 5.57 -11.99 -12.20
CA ASP A 291 5.09 -10.61 -12.16
C ASP A 291 3.72 -10.44 -12.82
N ALA A 292 3.03 -9.39 -12.41
CA ALA A 292 1.72 -9.00 -12.94
C ALA A 292 1.77 -7.64 -13.68
N PHE A 293 2.92 -7.19 -14.16
CA PHE A 293 3.08 -5.86 -14.78
C PHE A 293 2.15 -5.63 -15.98
N ALA A 294 1.77 -6.71 -16.68
CA ALA A 294 0.82 -6.65 -17.79
C ALA A 294 -0.59 -6.16 -17.39
N THR A 295 -0.96 -6.26 -16.12
CA THR A 295 -2.27 -5.79 -15.63
C THR A 295 -2.37 -4.27 -15.60
N GLY A 296 -1.22 -3.59 -15.53
CA GLY A 296 -1.16 -2.15 -15.33
C GLY A 296 -1.49 -1.70 -13.91
N VAL A 297 -1.69 -2.66 -12.99
CA VAL A 297 -1.98 -2.38 -11.58
C VAL A 297 -0.96 -3.09 -10.72
N ARG A 298 -0.46 -2.41 -9.69
CA ARG A 298 0.46 -2.98 -8.71
C ARG A 298 -0.22 -4.15 -7.97
N SER A 299 0.51 -5.24 -7.82
CA SER A 299 0.05 -6.36 -7.00
C SER A 299 0.15 -6.04 -5.51
N ALA A 300 -0.69 -6.69 -4.71
CA ALA A 300 -0.63 -6.57 -3.26
C ALA A 300 0.76 -7.01 -2.74
N GLY A 301 1.35 -6.22 -1.86
CA GLY A 301 2.68 -6.45 -1.33
C GLY A 301 3.83 -5.91 -2.19
N ASP A 302 3.61 -5.59 -3.47
CA ASP A 302 4.63 -4.98 -4.31
C ASP A 302 4.81 -3.51 -3.91
N LEU A 303 5.98 -3.19 -3.35
CA LEU A 303 6.26 -1.87 -2.78
C LEU A 303 7.64 -1.35 -3.18
N PRO A 304 7.82 -0.03 -3.34
CA PRO A 304 9.15 0.55 -3.38
C PRO A 304 9.80 0.38 -2.00
N TRP A 305 11.10 0.12 -1.95
CA TRP A 305 11.82 -0.02 -0.67
C TRP A 305 11.84 1.26 0.16
N VAL A 306 11.78 2.42 -0.49
CA VAL A 306 11.55 3.66 0.22
C VAL A 306 10.06 3.80 0.40
N LEU A 307 9.57 3.48 1.57
CA LEU A 307 8.17 3.64 1.92
C LEU A 307 7.73 5.09 1.70
N GLY A 308 6.78 5.23 0.83
CA GLY A 308 6.21 6.51 0.48
C GLY A 308 5.87 6.58 -1.01
N LEU A 309 4.79 7.27 -1.30
CA LEU A 309 4.28 7.45 -2.66
C LEU A 309 5.22 8.28 -3.55
N LYS A 310 6.27 8.86 -2.98
CA LYS A 310 7.20 9.77 -3.67
C LYS A 310 8.03 9.10 -4.77
N TYR A 311 8.35 7.83 -4.63
CA TYR A 311 9.29 7.10 -5.50
C TYR A 311 8.62 5.89 -6.14
N GLN A 312 7.36 6.03 -6.55
CA GLN A 312 6.66 4.93 -7.20
C GLN A 312 7.32 4.55 -8.53
N PRO A 313 7.49 3.26 -8.81
CA PRO A 313 7.89 2.81 -10.13
C PRO A 313 6.76 3.05 -11.13
N GLU A 314 7.12 3.19 -12.39
CA GLU A 314 6.18 3.32 -13.50
C GLU A 314 5.83 1.94 -14.05
N ILE A 315 4.56 1.57 -14.06
CA ILE A 315 4.09 0.32 -14.68
C ILE A 315 3.69 0.61 -16.12
N LEU A 316 4.30 -0.14 -17.05
CA LEU A 316 4.09 -0.02 -18.50
C LEU A 316 3.38 -1.29 -19.03
N PRO A 317 2.04 -1.36 -18.95
CA PRO A 317 1.32 -2.63 -19.19
C PRO A 317 1.41 -3.12 -20.64
N ARG A 318 1.50 -2.22 -21.62
CA ARG A 318 1.67 -2.59 -23.05
C ARG A 318 2.99 -3.32 -23.29
N GLU A 319 4.02 -2.95 -22.56
CA GLU A 319 5.36 -3.56 -22.63
C GLU A 319 5.52 -4.69 -21.61
N LYS A 320 4.53 -4.90 -20.72
CA LYS A 320 4.57 -5.83 -19.58
C LYS A 320 5.78 -5.57 -18.68
N THR A 321 6.03 -4.32 -18.34
CA THR A 321 7.29 -3.83 -17.78
C THR A 321 7.02 -2.97 -16.57
N VAL A 322 7.92 -3.01 -15.59
CA VAL A 322 8.06 -1.99 -14.56
C VAL A 322 9.34 -1.19 -14.80
N ARG A 323 9.26 0.14 -14.67
CA ARG A 323 10.35 1.08 -14.88
C ARG A 323 10.75 1.73 -13.56
N LEU A 324 12.03 1.69 -13.23
CA LEU A 324 12.63 2.47 -12.17
C LEU A 324 13.33 3.69 -12.79
N ALA A 325 12.71 4.86 -12.66
CA ALA A 325 13.14 6.10 -13.32
C ALA A 325 13.79 7.11 -12.37
N HIS A 326 13.80 6.83 -11.05
CA HIS A 326 14.33 7.76 -10.07
C HIS A 326 15.86 7.94 -10.24
N ASP A 327 16.36 9.15 -10.08
CA ASP A 327 17.77 9.52 -10.23
C ASP A 327 18.71 9.00 -9.11
N SER A 328 18.18 8.42 -8.06
CA SER A 328 18.93 7.76 -6.99
C SER A 328 18.86 6.23 -7.07
N THR A 329 19.68 5.54 -6.26
CA THR A 329 19.48 4.11 -6.01
C THR A 329 18.06 3.85 -5.53
N SER A 330 17.34 2.98 -6.23
CA SER A 330 15.96 2.67 -5.97
C SER A 330 15.67 1.17 -6.13
N GLY A 331 14.63 0.68 -5.48
CA GLY A 331 14.23 -0.70 -5.54
C GLY A 331 12.72 -0.86 -5.52
N TYR A 332 12.26 -2.03 -5.92
CA TYR A 332 10.87 -2.42 -5.97
C TYR A 332 10.73 -3.82 -5.38
N LEU A 333 10.20 -3.91 -4.15
CA LEU A 333 9.96 -5.20 -3.49
C LEU A 333 8.80 -5.90 -4.18
N LEU A 334 9.01 -7.13 -4.55
CA LEU A 334 7.98 -8.02 -5.13
C LEU A 334 7.34 -8.87 -4.04
N GLY A 335 6.62 -8.23 -3.12
CA GLY A 335 5.96 -8.89 -2.01
C GLY A 335 4.88 -9.88 -2.44
N SER A 336 4.31 -9.71 -3.63
CA SER A 336 3.39 -10.67 -4.26
C SER A 336 4.06 -11.99 -4.65
N MET A 337 5.39 -12.02 -4.74
CA MET A 337 6.19 -13.19 -5.11
C MET A 337 6.95 -13.79 -3.92
N GLY A 338 7.01 -13.12 -2.81
CA GLY A 338 7.67 -13.57 -1.58
C GLY A 338 6.69 -13.90 -0.46
N PRO A 339 7.15 -14.52 0.61
CA PRO A 339 8.43 -15.21 0.72
C PRO A 339 8.40 -16.57 0.00
N LEU A 340 9.43 -16.86 -0.73
CA LEU A 340 9.66 -18.22 -1.20
C LEU A 340 9.96 -19.11 0.01
N THR A 341 9.49 -20.33 0.01
CA THR A 341 9.83 -21.28 1.07
C THR A 341 11.33 -21.55 1.09
N SER A 342 11.89 -21.79 2.28
CA SER A 342 13.27 -22.18 2.44
C SER A 342 13.58 -23.42 1.57
N GLY A 343 14.61 -23.35 0.76
CA GLY A 343 14.98 -24.41 -0.17
C GLY A 343 15.77 -23.83 -1.31
N ASP A 344 15.96 -24.66 -2.33
CA ASP A 344 16.62 -24.24 -3.55
C ASP A 344 15.66 -23.33 -4.35
N GLN A 345 16.14 -22.17 -4.72
CA GLN A 345 15.35 -21.12 -5.36
C GLN A 345 15.97 -20.74 -6.69
N GLU A 346 15.13 -20.44 -7.67
CA GLU A 346 15.54 -19.83 -8.93
C GLU A 346 14.70 -18.57 -9.19
N ILE A 347 15.38 -17.46 -9.50
CA ILE A 347 14.77 -16.19 -9.85
C ILE A 347 15.28 -15.79 -11.23
N GLN A 348 14.37 -15.40 -12.11
CA GLN A 348 14.69 -14.97 -13.47
C GLN A 348 14.04 -13.63 -13.75
N LEU A 349 14.72 -12.78 -14.53
CA LEU A 349 14.23 -11.48 -14.99
C LEU A 349 14.92 -11.06 -16.28
N GLU A 350 14.33 -10.07 -16.97
CA GLU A 350 14.96 -9.36 -18.07
C GLU A 350 15.11 -7.88 -17.71
N ILE A 351 16.25 -7.32 -18.05
CA ILE A 351 16.66 -5.94 -17.79
C ILE A 351 16.89 -5.22 -19.11
N ARG A 352 16.45 -3.96 -19.22
CA ARG A 352 16.70 -3.09 -20.37
C ARG A 352 17.00 -1.68 -19.89
N TRP A 353 18.03 -1.07 -20.44
CA TRP A 353 18.21 0.38 -20.42
C TRP A 353 17.67 0.94 -21.76
N PRO A 354 16.59 1.74 -21.74
CA PRO A 354 16.13 2.44 -22.95
C PRO A 354 17.24 3.31 -23.57
N GLU A 355 18.02 3.95 -22.68
CA GLU A 355 19.24 4.69 -23.00
C GLU A 355 20.35 4.23 -22.05
N LEU A 356 21.58 4.12 -22.55
CA LEU A 356 22.69 3.72 -21.70
C LEU A 356 23.07 4.87 -20.74
N PRO A 357 23.31 4.57 -19.46
CA PRO A 357 23.77 5.55 -18.50
C PRO A 357 25.18 6.05 -18.87
N PRO A 358 25.51 7.32 -18.62
CA PRO A 358 26.84 7.87 -18.92
C PRO A 358 27.92 7.31 -18.02
N GLY A 359 27.55 6.76 -16.87
CA GLY A 359 28.46 6.24 -15.86
C GLY A 359 28.63 4.72 -15.94
N ARG A 360 29.87 4.25 -15.96
CA ARG A 360 30.19 2.80 -15.95
C ARG A 360 29.77 2.08 -14.67
N HIS A 361 29.49 2.78 -13.60
CA HIS A 361 29.06 2.25 -12.30
C HIS A 361 27.55 2.03 -12.20
N ALA A 362 26.78 2.61 -13.12
CA ALA A 362 25.34 2.37 -13.15
C ALA A 362 25.07 0.88 -13.36
N GLY A 363 24.14 0.35 -12.59
CA GLY A 363 23.80 -1.06 -12.61
C GLY A 363 22.33 -1.29 -12.27
N ALA A 364 21.82 -2.41 -12.72
CA ALA A 364 20.48 -2.86 -12.41
C ALA A 364 20.45 -4.36 -12.21
N GLY A 365 19.53 -4.85 -11.40
CA GLY A 365 19.46 -6.25 -11.11
C GLY A 365 18.47 -6.63 -10.03
N LEU A 366 18.87 -7.57 -9.21
CA LEU A 366 18.04 -8.25 -8.23
C LEU A 366 18.67 -8.18 -6.85
N ALA A 367 17.87 -7.80 -5.85
CA ALA A 367 18.14 -8.12 -4.46
C ALA A 367 17.35 -9.36 -4.07
N PHE A 368 17.93 -10.28 -3.31
CA PHE A 368 17.32 -11.56 -2.97
C PHE A 368 17.94 -12.18 -1.73
N GLY A 369 17.37 -13.29 -1.27
CA GLY A 369 17.84 -13.97 -0.06
C GLY A 369 17.51 -13.24 1.23
N MET A 370 16.69 -12.20 1.18
CA MET A 370 16.30 -11.42 2.34
C MET A 370 15.33 -12.21 3.23
N PRO A 371 15.54 -12.24 4.56
CA PRO A 371 14.68 -13.00 5.48
C PRO A 371 13.32 -12.36 5.72
N ASP A 372 13.18 -11.06 5.48
CA ASP A 372 11.95 -10.30 5.65
C ASP A 372 11.85 -9.15 4.63
N ASP A 373 10.75 -8.41 4.68
CA ASP A 373 10.45 -7.28 3.81
C ASP A 373 10.84 -5.92 4.40
N SER A 374 11.73 -5.89 5.38
CA SER A 374 12.30 -4.64 5.88
C SER A 374 13.15 -3.94 4.80
N PRO A 375 13.39 -2.63 4.92
CA PRO A 375 14.13 -1.91 3.90
C PRO A 375 15.50 -2.54 3.60
N TYR A 376 15.76 -2.84 2.33
CA TYR A 376 17.05 -3.34 1.85
C TYR A 376 17.87 -2.18 1.27
N ARG A 377 18.62 -1.49 2.14
CA ARG A 377 19.35 -0.29 1.72
C ARG A 377 20.63 -0.07 2.53
N ALA A 378 21.77 0.12 1.84
CA ALA A 378 23.04 0.42 2.48
C ALA A 378 23.00 1.73 3.28
N GLY A 379 23.65 1.75 4.42
CA GLY A 379 23.79 2.95 5.26
C GLY A 379 22.52 3.37 6.00
N ILE A 380 21.47 2.57 6.00
CA ILE A 380 20.25 2.81 6.78
C ILE A 380 20.20 1.81 7.93
N PRO A 381 20.17 2.26 9.18
CA PRO A 381 20.02 1.37 10.35
C PRO A 381 18.77 0.52 10.25
N GLY A 382 18.83 -0.72 10.74
CA GLY A 382 17.72 -1.64 10.75
C GLY A 382 17.32 -2.23 9.39
N THR A 383 18.16 -2.04 8.36
CA THR A 383 17.91 -2.67 7.06
C THR A 383 18.36 -4.12 7.04
N VAL A 384 17.61 -4.95 6.32
CA VAL A 384 17.84 -6.39 6.22
C VAL A 384 19.09 -6.71 5.40
N GLY A 385 19.75 -7.83 5.71
CA GLY A 385 20.83 -8.39 4.91
C GLY A 385 20.30 -9.26 3.77
N GLY A 386 21.15 -9.55 2.79
CA GLY A 386 20.82 -10.35 1.61
C GLY A 386 21.92 -10.27 0.56
N TYR A 387 21.58 -10.66 -0.65
CA TYR A 387 22.47 -10.50 -1.80
C TYR A 387 21.91 -9.48 -2.79
N HIS A 388 22.78 -8.87 -3.57
CA HIS A 388 22.38 -8.25 -4.81
C HIS A 388 23.29 -8.64 -5.97
N VAL A 389 22.67 -8.90 -7.09
CA VAL A 389 23.34 -9.15 -8.37
C VAL A 389 23.05 -7.97 -9.28
N LEU A 390 24.10 -7.32 -9.76
CA LEU A 390 24.02 -6.16 -10.63
C LEU A 390 24.63 -6.46 -11.98
N LEU A 391 23.87 -6.26 -13.04
CA LEU A 391 24.37 -6.12 -14.39
C LEU A 391 24.75 -4.65 -14.59
N ARG A 392 26.03 -4.39 -14.90
CA ARG A 392 26.51 -3.04 -15.24
C ARG A 392 26.31 -2.77 -16.72
N ALA A 393 26.16 -1.50 -17.08
CA ALA A 393 26.10 -1.11 -18.50
C ALA A 393 27.35 -1.53 -19.31
N SER A 394 28.49 -1.63 -18.64
CA SER A 394 29.75 -2.18 -19.21
C SER A 394 29.69 -3.68 -19.53
N GLY A 395 28.64 -4.37 -19.09
CA GLY A 395 28.50 -5.83 -19.18
C GLY A 395 29.06 -6.57 -17.96
N ALA A 396 29.73 -5.92 -17.02
CA ALA A 396 30.15 -6.59 -15.80
C ALA A 396 28.95 -7.08 -14.99
N VAL A 397 29.03 -8.32 -14.51
CA VAL A 397 28.09 -8.88 -13.53
C VAL A 397 28.79 -8.90 -12.19
N GLU A 398 28.24 -8.18 -11.24
CA GLU A 398 28.78 -8.07 -9.88
C GLU A 398 27.80 -8.64 -8.86
N VAL A 399 28.32 -9.41 -7.92
CA VAL A 399 27.54 -10.00 -6.84
C VAL A 399 28.07 -9.50 -5.51
N TYR A 400 27.17 -8.97 -4.72
CA TYR A 400 27.48 -8.42 -3.41
C TYR A 400 26.73 -9.18 -2.33
N ARG A 401 27.39 -9.42 -1.22
CA ARG A 401 26.77 -9.77 0.05
C ARG A 401 26.59 -8.51 0.87
N ARG A 402 25.38 -8.24 1.25
CA ARG A 402 25.04 -7.14 2.12
C ARG A 402 24.73 -7.66 3.50
N ASN A 403 25.53 -7.28 4.46
CA ASN A 403 25.35 -7.68 5.84
C ASN A 403 24.30 -6.80 6.53
N VAL A 404 23.65 -7.36 7.53
CA VAL A 404 22.70 -6.63 8.38
C VAL A 404 23.38 -5.45 9.03
N THR A 405 22.79 -4.27 8.89
CA THR A 405 23.24 -3.06 9.57
C THR A 405 22.84 -3.14 11.04
N ARG A 406 23.81 -3.11 11.94
CA ARG A 406 23.59 -3.11 13.38
C ARG A 406 23.83 -1.72 13.94
N GLY A 407 22.84 -1.15 14.62
CA GLY A 407 22.90 0.18 15.21
C GLY A 407 23.07 1.27 14.17
N GLU A 408 23.89 2.29 14.47
CA GLU A 408 24.20 3.40 13.57
C GLU A 408 25.34 3.11 12.57
N GLU A 409 26.04 1.98 12.73
CA GLU A 409 27.12 1.59 11.84
C GLU A 409 26.56 0.97 10.54
N ALA A 410 26.82 1.65 9.43
CA ALA A 410 26.57 1.08 8.10
C ALA A 410 27.64 0.02 7.81
N THR A 411 27.22 -1.24 7.65
CA THR A 411 28.12 -2.25 7.10
C THR A 411 28.27 -2.03 5.60
N ALA A 412 29.53 -2.01 5.13
CA ALA A 412 29.79 -1.94 3.70
C ALA A 412 29.31 -3.23 2.99
N ASP A 413 28.77 -3.07 1.78
CA ASP A 413 28.51 -4.21 0.92
C ASP A 413 29.82 -4.90 0.55
N GLU A 414 29.88 -6.21 0.66
CA GLU A 414 31.04 -7.02 0.31
C GLU A 414 30.90 -7.54 -1.12
N LEU A 415 31.82 -7.18 -2.00
CA LEU A 415 31.89 -7.70 -3.35
C LEU A 415 32.41 -9.16 -3.30
N ILE A 416 31.53 -10.14 -3.50
CA ILE A 416 31.87 -11.57 -3.46
C ILE A 416 32.07 -12.19 -4.86
N GLY A 417 31.76 -11.46 -5.92
CA GLY A 417 32.02 -11.86 -7.29
C GLY A 417 31.97 -10.70 -8.27
N SER A 418 32.91 -10.65 -9.21
CA SER A 418 32.91 -9.68 -10.30
C SER A 418 33.40 -10.37 -11.59
N PHE A 419 32.56 -10.32 -12.62
CA PHE A 419 32.75 -11.09 -13.84
C PHE A 419 32.55 -10.19 -15.06
N ALA A 420 33.52 -10.21 -15.98
CA ALA A 420 33.38 -9.50 -17.23
C ALA A 420 32.49 -10.33 -18.18
N THR A 421 31.49 -9.69 -18.75
CA THR A 421 30.70 -10.24 -19.86
C THR A 421 30.62 -9.20 -20.97
N GLU A 422 29.90 -9.48 -22.06
CA GLU A 422 29.77 -8.50 -23.15
C GLU A 422 29.00 -7.24 -22.72
N PRO A 423 29.35 -6.05 -23.23
CA PRO A 423 28.64 -4.80 -22.96
C PRO A 423 27.14 -4.90 -23.24
N VAL A 424 26.34 -4.16 -22.47
CA VAL A 424 24.90 -4.05 -22.72
C VAL A 424 24.65 -3.10 -23.90
N ALA A 425 23.71 -3.45 -24.77
CA ALA A 425 23.27 -2.57 -25.84
C ALA A 425 22.00 -1.79 -25.44
N SER A 426 21.94 -0.50 -25.78
CA SER A 426 20.78 0.35 -25.57
C SER A 426 19.52 -0.26 -26.18
N GLY A 427 18.40 -0.19 -25.47
CA GLY A 427 17.11 -0.70 -25.91
C GLY A 427 16.98 -2.22 -25.98
N THR A 428 18.05 -2.97 -25.66
CA THR A 428 18.07 -4.43 -25.76
C THR A 428 17.79 -5.10 -24.42
N TRP A 429 16.93 -6.11 -24.44
CA TRP A 429 16.65 -6.92 -23.24
C TRP A 429 17.79 -7.90 -22.97
N THR A 430 18.27 -7.93 -21.75
CA THR A 430 19.25 -8.87 -21.25
C THR A 430 18.64 -9.69 -20.12
N GLY A 431 18.65 -11.01 -20.26
CA GLY A 431 18.19 -11.92 -19.22
C GLY A 431 19.22 -12.11 -18.12
N LEU A 432 18.77 -12.13 -16.89
CA LEU A 432 19.55 -12.48 -15.71
C LEU A 432 18.79 -13.56 -14.93
N SER A 433 19.49 -14.60 -14.47
CA SER A 433 18.92 -15.53 -13.51
C SER A 433 19.88 -15.81 -12.38
N VAL A 434 19.31 -16.07 -11.21
CA VAL A 434 20.03 -16.42 -10.00
C VAL A 434 19.40 -17.69 -9.45
N SER A 435 20.20 -18.71 -9.21
CA SER A 435 19.82 -19.88 -8.42
C SER A 435 20.54 -19.82 -7.09
N MET A 436 19.86 -20.23 -6.03
CA MET A 436 20.39 -20.30 -4.67
C MET A 436 20.09 -21.70 -4.12
N ASP A 437 21.14 -22.43 -3.73
CA ASP A 437 21.05 -23.78 -3.17
C ASP A 437 21.95 -23.95 -1.93
N SER A 438 22.10 -25.16 -1.46
CA SER A 438 22.95 -25.48 -0.29
C SER A 438 24.45 -25.28 -0.55
N GLN A 439 24.89 -25.14 -1.79
CA GLN A 439 26.29 -24.95 -2.18
C GLN A 439 26.62 -23.47 -2.40
N GLY A 440 25.62 -22.61 -2.61
CA GLY A 440 25.80 -21.18 -2.83
C GLY A 440 24.90 -20.61 -3.89
N LEU A 441 25.45 -19.68 -4.65
CA LEU A 441 24.75 -18.94 -5.68
C LEU A 441 25.27 -19.33 -7.06
N THR A 442 24.38 -19.46 -8.03
CA THR A 442 24.74 -19.55 -9.45
C THR A 442 24.06 -18.41 -10.19
N VAL A 443 24.84 -17.56 -10.83
CA VAL A 443 24.36 -16.44 -11.64
C VAL A 443 24.55 -16.74 -13.10
N LYS A 444 23.52 -16.50 -13.92
CA LYS A 444 23.55 -16.71 -15.37
C LYS A 444 23.09 -15.44 -16.08
N ARG A 445 23.78 -15.09 -17.15
CA ARG A 445 23.36 -14.07 -18.11
C ARG A 445 22.86 -14.74 -19.40
N ARG A 446 21.74 -14.27 -19.92
CA ARG A 446 21.13 -14.74 -21.18
C ARG A 446 20.98 -13.56 -22.13
N GLY A 447 20.98 -13.81 -23.42
CA GLY A 447 20.72 -12.77 -24.44
C GLY A 447 21.98 -12.09 -24.96
N GLY A 448 23.11 -12.75 -24.91
CA GLY A 448 24.35 -12.39 -25.58
C GLY A 448 24.76 -13.42 -26.61
N ALA A 449 25.90 -13.23 -27.28
CA ALA A 449 26.45 -14.16 -28.26
C ALA A 449 26.82 -15.51 -27.60
N GLU A 450 27.20 -15.49 -26.33
CA GLU A 450 27.52 -16.64 -25.54
C GLU A 450 26.73 -16.69 -24.22
N ALA A 451 26.27 -17.88 -23.82
CA ALA A 451 25.71 -18.11 -22.51
C ALA A 451 26.82 -18.06 -21.45
N TRP A 452 26.62 -17.21 -20.44
CA TRP A 452 27.56 -17.04 -19.35
C TRP A 452 26.96 -17.52 -18.02
N SER A 453 27.80 -18.18 -17.20
CA SER A 453 27.41 -18.63 -15.86
C SER A 453 28.62 -18.58 -14.91
N ALA A 454 28.36 -18.21 -13.65
CA ALA A 454 29.36 -18.30 -12.58
C ALA A 454 28.71 -18.80 -11.29
N SER A 455 29.48 -19.56 -10.49
CA SER A 455 29.07 -20.04 -9.18
C SER A 455 29.90 -19.36 -8.09
N ILE A 456 29.24 -19.01 -6.97
CA ILE A 456 29.83 -18.34 -5.83
C ILE A 456 29.46 -19.16 -4.58
N PRO A 457 30.43 -19.68 -3.82
CA PRO A 457 30.17 -20.55 -2.66
C PRO A 457 29.83 -19.73 -1.42
N ASP A 458 28.74 -18.95 -1.47
CA ASP A 458 28.25 -18.15 -0.35
C ASP A 458 26.80 -18.55 -0.02
N THR A 459 26.54 -18.86 1.24
CA THR A 459 25.26 -19.35 1.76
C THR A 459 24.75 -18.55 2.94
N ALA A 460 25.26 -17.32 3.13
CA ALA A 460 24.95 -16.49 4.31
C ALA A 460 23.47 -16.11 4.43
N TYR A 461 22.79 -15.92 3.29
CA TYR A 461 21.38 -15.54 3.26
C TYR A 461 20.59 -16.51 2.38
N ARG A 462 19.46 -16.99 2.91
CA ARG A 462 18.56 -17.92 2.23
C ARG A 462 17.09 -17.57 2.42
N GLY A 463 16.79 -16.28 2.68
CA GLY A 463 15.43 -15.79 2.81
C GLY A 463 14.67 -15.80 1.49
N GLY A 464 13.36 -15.73 1.57
CA GLY A 464 12.47 -15.85 0.41
C GLY A 464 12.08 -14.54 -0.25
N TYR A 465 12.49 -13.38 0.31
CA TYR A 465 12.11 -12.08 -0.23
C TYR A 465 13.07 -11.64 -1.33
N LEU A 466 12.52 -10.94 -2.32
CA LEU A 466 13.24 -10.44 -3.47
C LEU A 466 12.72 -9.09 -3.95
N GLY A 467 13.57 -8.32 -4.63
CA GLY A 467 13.21 -7.03 -5.17
C GLY A 467 14.08 -6.64 -6.36
N LEU A 468 13.52 -5.81 -7.24
CA LEU A 468 14.25 -5.24 -8.36
C LEU A 468 15.07 -4.05 -7.87
N LEU A 469 16.28 -3.88 -8.40
CA LEU A 469 17.24 -2.88 -7.93
C LEU A 469 17.81 -2.07 -9.09
N LYS A 470 17.76 -0.75 -8.96
CA LYS A 470 18.57 0.20 -9.71
C LYS A 470 19.63 0.76 -8.77
N SER A 471 20.90 0.56 -9.09
CA SER A 471 22.04 0.94 -8.26
C SER A 471 22.79 2.13 -8.89
N TYR A 472 23.27 3.00 -8.05
CA TYR A 472 23.91 4.29 -8.37
C TYR A 472 22.96 5.39 -8.83
N PRO A 473 23.23 6.61 -8.36
CA PRO A 473 22.50 7.78 -8.83
C PRO A 473 22.85 8.06 -10.30
N ASP A 474 21.87 7.94 -11.15
CA ASP A 474 21.90 8.42 -12.53
C ASP A 474 20.47 8.68 -13.02
N PRO A 475 20.26 9.61 -13.96
CA PRO A 475 18.93 9.99 -14.44
C PRO A 475 18.29 8.96 -15.37
N VAL A 476 19.05 7.92 -15.78
CA VAL A 476 18.58 6.98 -16.80
C VAL A 476 17.68 5.93 -16.18
N ALA A 477 16.53 5.72 -16.80
CA ALA A 477 15.58 4.71 -16.39
C ALA A 477 16.05 3.29 -16.71
N VAL A 478 15.63 2.34 -15.89
CA VAL A 478 15.85 0.90 -16.09
C VAL A 478 14.49 0.20 -16.11
N ASP A 479 14.30 -0.65 -17.10
CA ASP A 479 13.10 -1.46 -17.28
C ASP A 479 13.34 -2.90 -16.86
N PHE A 480 12.33 -3.50 -16.23
CA PHE A 480 12.31 -4.89 -15.82
C PHE A 480 11.04 -5.58 -16.30
N ARG A 481 11.15 -6.83 -16.74
CA ARG A 481 10.02 -7.68 -17.10
C ARG A 481 10.34 -9.15 -16.92
N SER A 482 9.34 -10.00 -17.18
CA SER A 482 9.48 -11.47 -17.16
C SER A 482 10.06 -11.99 -15.85
N VAL A 483 9.72 -11.33 -14.74
CA VAL A 483 10.19 -11.73 -13.42
C VAL A 483 9.45 -12.98 -12.99
N THR A 484 10.19 -14.04 -12.69
CA THR A 484 9.67 -15.29 -12.13
C THR A 484 10.52 -15.71 -10.95
N ALA A 485 9.89 -16.34 -9.96
CA ALA A 485 10.57 -16.90 -8.81
C ALA A 485 9.90 -18.22 -8.42
N GLY A 486 10.69 -19.21 -8.03
CA GLY A 486 10.18 -20.52 -7.65
C GLY A 486 11.26 -21.42 -7.07
N SER A 487 10.87 -22.63 -6.70
CA SER A 487 11.85 -23.65 -6.33
C SER A 487 12.71 -23.98 -7.55
N ALA A 488 14.03 -24.09 -7.35
CA ALA A 488 14.90 -24.59 -8.39
C ALA A 488 14.48 -26.03 -8.74
N THR A 489 14.09 -26.26 -9.98
CA THR A 489 13.87 -27.62 -10.46
C THR A 489 15.23 -28.29 -10.60
N ALA A 490 15.42 -29.40 -9.87
CA ALA A 490 16.63 -30.23 -9.94
C ALA A 490 16.90 -30.72 -11.37
#